data_c6a4ec81e1fd9d443d9f3c05c3148ca4
#
_entry.id   c6a4ec81e1fd9d443d9f3c05c3148ca4
#
_cell.length_a   1.000
_cell.length_b   1.000
_cell.length_c   1.000
_cell.angle_alpha   90.00
_cell.angle_beta   90.00
_cell.angle_gamma   90.00
#
_symmetry.space_group_name_H-M   'P 1'
#
loop_
_entity.id
_entity.type
_entity.pdbx_description
1 polymer ?
#
loop_
_entity_poly.entity_id
_entity_poly.type
_entity_poly.pdbx_seq_one_letter_code
_entity_poly.pdbx_strand_id
1 'polypeptide(L)'
;MTRNVWAVIRREYLQRVRSRWFIAATVGGPLFMAALFVVPAWFAAQSEEGARDLAVVDGTGVLYERLAPKLEEAGWTVFEERWRADVVTELRAAAADGAFGGFVMLDELTLETGEAILYTNDRPSTVRQFSMRSAIARAALEYQLGQRGVDAEAMLEAGEPESEVPS
;
A
#
# COMPACT_ATOMS: atom_id res chain seq x y z
N MET A 1 64.18 0.44 -27.15
CA MET A 1 64.07 0.46 -25.66
C MET A 1 62.64 0.26 -25.12
N THR A 2 61.62 0.22 -25.93
CA THR A 2 60.19 0.16 -25.48
C THR A 2 59.66 -1.24 -25.15
N ARG A 3 60.29 -2.30 -25.67
CA ARG A 3 59.79 -3.69 -25.52
C ARG A 3 59.93 -4.27 -24.10
N ASN A 4 60.93 -3.80 -23.37
CA ASN A 4 61.16 -4.28 -21.97
C ASN A 4 60.27 -3.58 -20.95
N VAL A 5 59.89 -2.33 -21.21
CA VAL A 5 58.98 -1.57 -20.34
C VAL A 5 57.58 -2.17 -20.38
N TRP A 6 57.14 -2.62 -21.57
CA TRP A 6 55.80 -3.25 -21.70
C TRP A 6 55.70 -4.60 -20.97
N ALA A 7 56.79 -5.38 -20.94
CA ALA A 7 56.86 -6.65 -20.20
C ALA A 7 56.79 -6.44 -18.68
N VAL A 8 57.40 -5.37 -18.17
CA VAL A 8 57.36 -5.01 -16.75
C VAL A 8 55.95 -4.52 -16.37
N ILE A 9 55.34 -3.64 -17.15
CA ILE A 9 54.00 -3.14 -16.92
C ILE A 9 52.97 -4.29 -16.93
N ARG A 10 53.06 -5.19 -17.92
CA ARG A 10 52.19 -6.38 -17.99
C ARG A 10 52.33 -7.28 -16.78
N ARG A 11 53.53 -7.51 -16.28
CA ARG A 11 53.77 -8.32 -15.10
C ARG A 11 53.21 -7.70 -13.82
N GLU A 12 53.43 -6.40 -13.63
CA GLU A 12 52.87 -5.68 -12.47
C GLU A 12 51.32 -5.58 -12.54
N TYR A 13 50.79 -5.31 -13.75
CA TYR A 13 49.32 -5.29 -13.94
C TYR A 13 48.69 -6.65 -13.61
N LEU A 14 49.25 -7.75 -14.12
CA LEU A 14 48.74 -9.08 -13.87
C LEU A 14 48.89 -9.48 -12.39
N GLN A 15 49.94 -9.04 -11.67
CA GLN A 15 50.07 -9.29 -10.23
C GLN A 15 49.03 -8.53 -9.42
N ARG A 16 48.68 -7.30 -9.79
CA ARG A 16 47.63 -6.50 -9.13
C ARG A 16 46.22 -6.99 -9.43
N VAL A 17 45.91 -7.30 -10.68
CA VAL A 17 44.60 -7.81 -11.11
C VAL A 17 44.34 -9.22 -10.56
N ARG A 18 45.40 -10.03 -10.35
CA ARG A 18 45.29 -11.37 -9.76
C ARG A 18 45.28 -11.36 -8.22
N SER A 19 45.35 -10.19 -7.60
CA SER A 19 45.19 -10.04 -6.15
C SER A 19 43.76 -10.41 -5.77
N ARG A 20 43.62 -11.31 -4.80
CA ARG A 20 42.29 -11.70 -4.25
C ARG A 20 41.50 -10.50 -3.79
N TRP A 21 42.16 -9.47 -3.29
CA TRP A 21 41.57 -8.23 -2.85
C TRP A 21 41.07 -7.37 -4.01
N PHE A 22 41.75 -7.33 -5.16
CA PHE A 22 41.31 -6.62 -6.34
C PHE A 22 40.04 -7.25 -6.94
N ILE A 23 40.02 -8.60 -7.02
CA ILE A 23 38.84 -9.32 -7.51
C ILE A 23 37.68 -9.11 -6.54
N ALA A 24 37.94 -9.24 -5.22
CA ALA A 24 36.92 -9.03 -4.20
C ALA A 24 36.33 -7.58 -4.25
N ALA A 25 37.17 -6.57 -4.44
CA ALA A 25 36.73 -5.19 -4.53
C ALA A 25 36.00 -4.90 -5.87
N THR A 26 36.48 -5.45 -6.98
CA THR A 26 35.92 -5.18 -8.32
C THR A 26 34.57 -5.87 -8.53
N VAL A 27 34.39 -7.07 -7.98
CA VAL A 27 33.13 -7.82 -8.08
C VAL A 27 32.24 -7.55 -6.86
N GLY A 28 32.84 -7.51 -5.67
CA GLY A 28 32.14 -7.30 -4.42
C GLY A 28 31.57 -5.88 -4.27
N GLY A 29 32.24 -4.87 -4.81
CA GLY A 29 31.79 -3.48 -4.78
C GLY A 29 30.40 -3.29 -5.45
N PRO A 30 30.24 -3.62 -6.72
CA PRO A 30 28.96 -3.56 -7.41
C PRO A 30 27.89 -4.47 -6.76
N LEU A 31 28.29 -5.67 -6.30
CA LEU A 31 27.36 -6.58 -5.64
C LEU A 31 26.87 -6.03 -4.29
N PHE A 32 27.75 -5.43 -3.52
CA PHE A 32 27.41 -4.76 -2.26
C PHE A 32 26.48 -3.57 -2.49
N MET A 33 26.79 -2.74 -3.52
CA MET A 33 25.92 -1.64 -3.90
C MET A 33 24.54 -2.13 -4.33
N ALA A 34 24.47 -3.17 -5.14
CA ALA A 34 23.20 -3.78 -5.53
C ALA A 34 22.42 -4.32 -4.31
N ALA A 35 23.10 -5.01 -3.40
CA ALA A 35 22.48 -5.53 -2.18
C ALA A 35 21.94 -4.40 -1.28
N LEU A 36 22.62 -3.25 -1.23
CA LEU A 36 22.22 -2.10 -0.43
C LEU A 36 20.88 -1.47 -0.90
N PHE A 37 20.52 -1.67 -2.16
CA PHE A 37 19.23 -1.24 -2.73
C PHE A 37 18.20 -2.38 -2.76
N VAL A 38 18.62 -3.58 -3.14
CA VAL A 38 17.70 -4.71 -3.32
C VAL A 38 17.18 -5.25 -1.97
N VAL A 39 18.05 -5.33 -0.94
CA VAL A 39 17.64 -5.86 0.35
C VAL A 39 16.57 -5.00 1.03
N PRO A 40 16.74 -3.67 1.17
CA PRO A 40 15.68 -2.81 1.72
C PRO A 40 14.40 -2.82 0.88
N ALA A 41 14.52 -2.82 -0.45
CA ALA A 41 13.36 -2.89 -1.34
C ALA A 41 12.58 -4.21 -1.18
N TRP A 42 13.28 -5.32 -0.99
CA TRP A 42 12.66 -6.62 -0.75
C TRP A 42 11.94 -6.69 0.60
N PHE A 43 12.58 -6.16 1.66
CA PHE A 43 11.93 -6.03 2.98
C PHE A 43 10.72 -5.10 2.93
N ALA A 44 10.82 -3.97 2.22
CA ALA A 44 9.70 -3.05 2.05
C ALA A 44 8.52 -3.72 1.32
N ALA A 45 8.79 -4.51 0.27
CA ALA A 45 7.76 -5.24 -0.47
C ALA A 45 7.03 -6.27 0.42
N GLN A 46 7.77 -7.01 1.26
CA GLN A 46 7.14 -7.95 2.20
C GLN A 46 6.31 -7.25 3.28
N SER A 47 6.77 -6.10 3.77
CA SER A 47 6.02 -5.30 4.75
C SER A 47 4.75 -4.68 4.15
N GLU A 48 4.72 -4.45 2.83
CA GLU A 48 3.55 -3.91 2.15
C GLU A 48 2.43 -4.93 1.95
N GLU A 49 2.72 -6.23 1.85
CA GLU A 49 1.69 -7.26 1.67
C GLU A 49 0.80 -7.36 2.92
N GLY A 50 1.37 -7.53 4.10
CA GLY A 50 0.60 -7.55 5.35
C GLY A 50 -0.05 -6.20 5.72
N ALA A 51 0.56 -5.09 5.30
CA ALA A 51 0.02 -3.75 5.54
C ALA A 51 -1.19 -3.38 4.65
N ARG A 52 -1.56 -4.24 3.69
CA ARG A 52 -2.73 -4.07 2.81
C ARG A 52 -3.98 -4.77 3.34
N ASP A 53 -3.81 -5.71 4.23
CA ASP A 53 -4.92 -6.45 4.82
C ASP A 53 -5.63 -5.56 5.84
N LEU A 54 -6.92 -5.32 5.61
CA LEU A 54 -7.75 -4.44 6.41
C LEU A 54 -9.00 -5.17 6.88
N ALA A 55 -9.15 -5.31 8.19
CA ALA A 55 -10.39 -5.80 8.75
C ALA A 55 -11.44 -4.67 8.78
N VAL A 56 -12.65 -4.95 8.33
CA VAL A 56 -13.77 -4.02 8.37
C VAL A 56 -14.80 -4.54 9.35
N VAL A 57 -15.02 -3.79 10.43
CA VAL A 57 -16.06 -4.06 11.41
C VAL A 57 -17.26 -3.19 11.09
N ASP A 58 -18.26 -3.77 10.43
CA ASP A 58 -19.48 -3.05 10.07
C ASP A 58 -20.55 -3.19 11.17
N GLY A 59 -20.64 -2.18 12.04
CA GLY A 59 -21.70 -2.08 13.04
C GLY A 59 -23.04 -1.63 12.48
N THR A 60 -23.08 -1.14 11.22
CA THR A 60 -24.32 -0.69 10.56
C THR A 60 -25.00 -1.80 9.78
N GLY A 61 -24.25 -2.84 9.37
CA GLY A 61 -24.73 -3.98 8.57
C GLY A 61 -25.10 -3.64 7.12
N VAL A 62 -24.77 -2.43 6.65
CA VAL A 62 -25.17 -1.96 5.30
C VAL A 62 -24.03 -1.30 4.51
N LEU A 63 -22.92 -0.98 5.17
CA LEU A 63 -21.81 -0.26 4.54
C LEU A 63 -20.77 -1.19 3.94
N TYR A 64 -20.55 -2.37 4.53
CA TYR A 64 -19.50 -3.28 4.07
C TYR A 64 -19.61 -3.63 2.59
N GLU A 65 -20.78 -4.05 2.12
CA GLU A 65 -21.00 -4.44 0.73
C GLU A 65 -20.70 -3.31 -0.29
N ARG A 66 -20.90 -2.05 0.13
CA ARG A 66 -20.62 -0.88 -0.71
C ARG A 66 -19.17 -0.42 -0.62
N LEU A 67 -18.56 -0.62 0.54
CA LEU A 67 -17.21 -0.16 0.83
C LEU A 67 -16.14 -1.12 0.32
N ALA A 68 -16.36 -2.44 0.47
CA ALA A 68 -15.38 -3.46 0.12
C ALA A 68 -14.83 -3.31 -1.31
N PRO A 69 -15.66 -3.22 -2.38
CA PRO A 69 -15.14 -3.09 -3.74
C PRO A 69 -14.32 -1.80 -3.94
N LYS A 70 -14.69 -0.70 -3.28
CA LYS A 70 -13.95 0.57 -3.39
C LYS A 70 -12.59 0.53 -2.70
N LEU A 71 -12.48 -0.22 -1.62
CA LEU A 71 -11.21 -0.44 -0.93
C LEU A 71 -10.31 -1.39 -1.74
N GLU A 72 -10.88 -2.42 -2.35
CA GLU A 72 -10.16 -3.35 -3.23
C GLU A 72 -9.62 -2.64 -4.47
N GLU A 73 -10.40 -1.78 -5.12
CA GLU A 73 -9.95 -0.90 -6.21
C GLU A 73 -8.80 0.03 -5.77
N ALA A 74 -8.81 0.47 -4.52
CA ALA A 74 -7.75 1.28 -3.92
C ALA A 74 -6.51 0.46 -3.50
N GLY A 75 -6.51 -0.87 -3.74
CA GLY A 75 -5.39 -1.77 -3.48
C GLY A 75 -5.32 -2.32 -2.06
N TRP A 76 -6.45 -2.33 -1.34
CA TRP A 76 -6.59 -2.99 -0.04
C TRP A 76 -7.13 -4.41 -0.22
N THR A 77 -6.70 -5.31 0.62
CA THR A 77 -7.34 -6.62 0.80
C THR A 77 -8.25 -6.51 2.00
N VAL A 78 -9.57 -6.62 1.80
CA VAL A 78 -10.53 -6.39 2.87
C VAL A 78 -11.22 -7.68 3.29
N PHE A 79 -11.48 -7.82 4.58
CA PHE A 79 -12.28 -8.90 5.12
C PHE A 79 -13.24 -8.36 6.17
N GLU A 80 -14.44 -8.91 6.19
CA GLU A 80 -15.48 -8.52 7.14
C GLU A 80 -15.29 -9.21 8.49
N GLU A 81 -15.31 -8.42 9.56
CA GLU A 81 -15.38 -8.92 10.93
C GLU A 81 -16.72 -8.54 11.55
N ARG A 82 -17.34 -9.53 12.19
CA ARG A 82 -18.63 -9.29 12.83
C ARG A 82 -18.47 -8.44 14.08
N TRP A 83 -19.37 -7.48 14.21
CA TRP A 83 -19.47 -6.70 15.44
C TRP A 83 -19.72 -7.58 16.66
N ARG A 84 -18.89 -7.44 17.69
CA ARG A 84 -19.02 -8.02 19.01
C ARG A 84 -18.28 -7.15 20.02
N ALA A 85 -18.65 -7.23 21.30
CA ALA A 85 -18.13 -6.31 22.32
C ALA A 85 -16.60 -6.40 22.54
N ASP A 86 -16.00 -7.53 22.24
CA ASP A 86 -14.57 -7.84 22.40
C ASP A 86 -13.76 -7.68 21.09
N VAL A 87 -14.43 -7.51 19.94
CA VAL A 87 -13.79 -7.48 18.61
C VAL A 87 -12.67 -6.45 18.52
N VAL A 88 -12.85 -5.27 19.09
CA VAL A 88 -11.85 -4.19 19.05
C VAL A 88 -10.59 -4.59 19.80
N THR A 89 -10.72 -5.29 20.93
CA THR A 89 -9.58 -5.73 21.73
C THR A 89 -8.82 -6.84 21.02
N GLU A 90 -9.54 -7.81 20.43
CA GLU A 90 -8.95 -8.89 19.65
C GLU A 90 -8.24 -8.36 18.40
N LEU A 91 -8.88 -7.48 17.63
CA LEU A 91 -8.31 -6.90 16.42
C LEU A 91 -7.09 -6.03 16.73
N ARG A 92 -7.09 -5.29 17.85
CA ARG A 92 -5.90 -4.56 18.29
C ARG A 92 -4.73 -5.47 18.61
N ALA A 93 -4.99 -6.58 19.32
CA ALA A 93 -3.96 -7.54 19.64
C ALA A 93 -3.41 -8.20 18.36
N ALA A 94 -4.28 -8.68 17.47
CA ALA A 94 -3.90 -9.30 16.22
C ALA A 94 -3.15 -8.35 15.27
N ALA A 95 -3.57 -7.08 15.19
CA ALA A 95 -2.84 -6.07 14.45
C ALA A 95 -1.46 -5.80 15.06
N ALA A 96 -1.35 -5.72 16.41
CA ALA A 96 -0.07 -5.55 17.11
C ALA A 96 0.89 -6.70 16.86
N ASP A 97 0.38 -7.92 16.69
CA ASP A 97 1.14 -9.12 16.33
C ASP A 97 1.47 -9.19 14.82
N GLY A 98 1.00 -8.21 14.02
CA GLY A 98 1.28 -8.13 12.58
C GLY A 98 0.44 -9.08 11.72
N ALA A 99 -0.68 -9.60 12.22
CA ALA A 99 -1.55 -10.50 11.48
C ALA A 99 -2.21 -9.80 10.27
N PHE A 100 -2.43 -8.49 10.36
CA PHE A 100 -2.93 -7.61 9.29
C PHE A 100 -2.55 -6.16 9.54
N GLY A 101 -2.71 -5.29 8.52
CA GLY A 101 -2.24 -3.90 8.57
C GLY A 101 -3.07 -2.97 9.44
N GLY A 102 -4.32 -3.32 9.73
CA GLY A 102 -5.21 -2.51 10.55
C GLY A 102 -6.66 -2.90 10.45
N PHE A 103 -7.53 -2.16 11.14
CA PHE A 103 -8.97 -2.33 11.02
C PHE A 103 -9.71 -0.99 11.05
N VAL A 104 -10.86 -0.98 10.41
CA VAL A 104 -11.77 0.18 10.38
C VAL A 104 -13.09 -0.19 11.04
N MET A 105 -13.61 0.71 11.86
CA MET A 105 -14.93 0.59 12.45
C MET A 105 -15.90 1.51 11.76
N LEU A 106 -17.02 0.93 11.32
CA LEU A 106 -18.14 1.64 10.71
C LEU A 106 -19.32 1.61 11.69
N ASP A 107 -19.83 2.76 12.00
CA ASP A 107 -20.96 2.95 12.94
C ASP A 107 -22.03 3.87 12.32
N GLU A 108 -23.06 4.18 13.10
CA GLU A 108 -24.12 5.10 12.64
C GLU A 108 -23.59 6.50 12.33
N LEU A 109 -22.55 6.94 13.05
CA LEU A 109 -21.90 8.23 12.76
C LEU A 109 -21.21 8.23 11.39
N THR A 110 -20.66 7.07 10.99
CA THR A 110 -20.08 6.90 9.65
C THR A 110 -21.13 7.06 8.56
N LEU A 111 -22.36 6.59 8.78
CA LEU A 111 -23.47 6.81 7.83
C LEU A 111 -23.82 8.29 7.64
N GLU A 112 -23.69 9.08 8.69
CA GLU A 112 -24.04 10.51 8.67
C GLU A 112 -22.91 11.39 8.14
N THR A 113 -21.67 11.12 8.58
CA THR A 113 -20.53 12.01 8.33
C THR A 113 -19.60 11.53 7.21
N GLY A 114 -19.66 10.25 6.86
CA GLY A 114 -18.69 9.61 5.97
C GLY A 114 -17.30 9.45 6.60
N GLU A 115 -17.17 9.59 7.93
CA GLU A 115 -15.93 9.42 8.66
C GLU A 115 -15.97 8.10 9.45
N ALA A 116 -14.85 7.39 9.49
CA ALA A 116 -14.71 6.15 10.27
C ALA A 116 -13.43 6.17 11.09
N ILE A 117 -13.41 5.37 12.16
CA ILE A 117 -12.25 5.22 13.01
C ILE A 117 -11.34 4.14 12.44
N LEU A 118 -10.13 4.55 12.06
CA LEU A 118 -9.09 3.66 11.57
C LEU A 118 -8.07 3.38 12.67
N TYR A 119 -7.82 2.09 12.92
CA TYR A 119 -6.75 1.61 13.78
C TYR A 119 -5.69 0.92 12.95
N THR A 120 -4.45 1.40 13.00
CA THR A 120 -3.31 0.81 12.30
C THR A 120 -2.10 0.75 13.21
N ASN A 121 -1.25 -0.26 13.05
CA ASN A 121 0.03 -0.34 13.73
C ASN A 121 1.06 0.59 13.11
N ASP A 122 1.08 0.66 11.79
CA ASP A 122 1.95 1.54 11.02
C ASP A 122 1.17 2.77 10.55
N ARG A 123 1.88 3.89 10.38
CA ARG A 123 1.28 5.08 9.77
C ARG A 123 1.13 4.82 8.27
N PRO A 124 -0.09 4.60 7.76
CA PRO A 124 -0.28 4.45 6.32
C PRO A 124 0.20 5.72 5.61
N SER A 125 0.69 5.56 4.38
CA SER A 125 1.08 6.72 3.57
C SER A 125 -0.10 7.68 3.41
N THR A 126 0.19 8.96 3.22
CA THR A 126 -0.85 10.00 3.03
C THR A 126 -1.80 9.64 1.89
N VAL A 127 -1.28 9.03 0.83
CA VAL A 127 -2.08 8.57 -0.32
C VAL A 127 -3.07 7.47 0.10
N ARG A 128 -2.62 6.50 0.87
CA ARG A 128 -3.50 5.41 1.38
C ARG A 128 -4.56 5.92 2.33
N GLN A 129 -4.21 6.85 3.22
CA GLN A 129 -5.20 7.48 4.11
C GLN A 129 -6.27 8.23 3.31
N PHE A 130 -5.85 8.96 2.28
CA PHE A 130 -6.77 9.69 1.43
C PHE A 130 -7.67 8.75 0.63
N SER A 131 -7.14 7.71 0.01
CA SER A 131 -7.93 6.73 -0.74
C SER A 131 -8.96 6.02 0.14
N MET A 132 -8.58 5.62 1.33
CA MET A 132 -9.50 5.00 2.30
C MET A 132 -10.61 5.96 2.72
N ARG A 133 -10.26 7.19 3.13
CA ARG A 133 -11.27 8.19 3.53
C ARG A 133 -12.23 8.49 2.39
N SER A 134 -11.73 8.61 1.17
CA SER A 134 -12.58 8.86 0.00
C SER A 134 -13.50 7.67 -0.31
N ALA A 135 -13.04 6.44 -0.13
CA ALA A 135 -13.85 5.25 -0.30
C ALA A 135 -14.99 5.19 0.73
N ILE A 136 -14.68 5.45 2.01
CA ILE A 136 -15.68 5.48 3.09
C ILE A 136 -16.72 6.59 2.84
N ALA A 137 -16.27 7.80 2.53
CA ALA A 137 -17.17 8.93 2.28
C ALA A 137 -18.09 8.65 1.08
N ARG A 138 -17.59 8.03 0.00
CA ARG A 138 -18.41 7.63 -1.15
C ARG A 138 -19.44 6.56 -0.78
N ALA A 139 -19.05 5.53 -0.03
CA ALA A 139 -19.96 4.48 0.40
C ALA A 139 -21.09 5.04 1.28
N ALA A 140 -20.77 5.94 2.21
CA ALA A 140 -21.76 6.61 3.06
C ALA A 140 -22.68 7.52 2.23
N LEU A 141 -22.14 8.27 1.29
CA LEU A 141 -22.92 9.14 0.40
C LEU A 141 -23.88 8.33 -0.48
N GLU A 142 -23.43 7.24 -1.07
CA GLU A 142 -24.28 6.33 -1.86
C GLU A 142 -25.43 5.76 -1.02
N TYR A 143 -25.14 5.37 0.22
CA TYR A 143 -26.17 4.93 1.15
C TYR A 143 -27.21 6.04 1.41
N GLN A 144 -26.75 7.26 1.72
CA GLN A 144 -27.63 8.40 1.99
C GLN A 144 -28.50 8.78 0.77
N LEU A 145 -27.91 8.76 -0.43
CA LEU A 145 -28.63 9.05 -1.68
C LEU A 145 -29.65 7.95 -1.98
N GLY A 146 -29.28 6.68 -1.79
CA GLY A 146 -30.21 5.56 -1.94
C GLY A 146 -31.41 5.66 -0.99
N GLN A 147 -31.20 6.08 0.26
CA GLN A 147 -32.30 6.32 1.22
C GLN A 147 -33.25 7.44 0.78
N ARG A 148 -32.77 8.41 0.03
CA ARG A 148 -33.56 9.53 -0.51
C ARG A 148 -34.19 9.22 -1.87
N GLY A 149 -34.03 8.00 -2.39
CA GLY A 149 -34.54 7.59 -3.70
C GLY A 149 -33.82 8.26 -4.87
N VAL A 150 -32.59 8.75 -4.63
CA VAL A 150 -31.74 9.36 -5.66
C VAL A 150 -30.70 8.32 -6.10
N ASP A 151 -30.71 8.00 -7.40
CA ASP A 151 -29.72 7.10 -7.97
C ASP A 151 -28.38 7.84 -8.12
N ALA A 152 -27.39 7.47 -7.31
CA ALA A 152 -26.09 8.14 -7.29
C ALA A 152 -25.31 7.93 -8.60
N GLU A 153 -25.51 6.81 -9.30
CA GLU A 153 -24.90 6.54 -10.60
C GLU A 153 -25.43 7.50 -11.68
N ALA A 154 -26.75 7.74 -11.69
CA ALA A 154 -27.36 8.68 -12.62
C ALA A 154 -26.88 10.13 -12.42
N MET A 155 -26.53 10.52 -11.19
CA MET A 155 -25.96 11.84 -10.90
C MET A 155 -24.50 11.99 -11.34
N LEU A 156 -23.71 10.93 -11.24
CA LEU A 156 -22.31 10.95 -11.68
C LEU A 156 -22.23 10.99 -13.21
N GLU A 157 -23.09 10.26 -13.92
CA GLU A 157 -23.18 10.32 -15.39
C GLU A 157 -23.68 11.67 -15.90
N ALA A 158 -24.62 12.32 -15.19
CA ALA A 158 -25.12 13.63 -15.55
C ALA A 158 -24.14 14.78 -15.29
N GLY A 159 -23.10 14.54 -14.50
CA GLY A 159 -22.07 15.53 -14.14
C GLY A 159 -20.84 15.55 -15.06
N GLU A 160 -20.68 14.62 -16.00
CA GLU A 160 -19.63 14.71 -17.01
C GLU A 160 -20.01 15.79 -18.04
N PRO A 161 -19.24 16.88 -18.17
CA PRO A 161 -19.49 17.86 -19.21
C PRO A 161 -19.23 17.18 -20.55
N GLU A 162 -20.31 17.04 -21.33
CA GLU A 162 -20.25 16.63 -22.72
C GLU A 162 -19.28 17.56 -23.46
N SER A 163 -18.06 17.09 -23.69
CA SER A 163 -17.07 17.80 -24.48
C SER A 163 -17.48 17.73 -25.96
N GLU A 164 -18.48 18.53 -26.32
CA GLU A 164 -18.72 18.87 -27.73
C GLU A 164 -17.53 19.67 -28.23
N VAL A 165 -16.66 18.99 -28.99
CA VAL A 165 -15.70 19.64 -29.84
C VAL A 165 -16.43 20.08 -31.10
N PRO A 166 -16.67 21.38 -31.33
CA PRO A 166 -17.22 21.82 -32.59
C PRO A 166 -16.15 21.69 -33.69
N SER A 167 -16.54 21.07 -34.78
CA SER A 167 -15.75 20.92 -36.03
C SER A 167 -15.55 22.24 -36.74
#